data_bedc3ab0d2d783660f665e2a057ca9d2
#
_entry.id   bedc3ab0d2d783660f665e2a057ca9d2
#
_cell.length_a   1.000
_cell.length_b   1.000
_cell.length_c   1.000
_cell.angle_alpha   90.00
_cell.angle_beta   90.00
_cell.angle_gamma   90.00
#
_symmetry.space_group_name_H-M   'P 1'
#
loop_
_entity.id
_entity.type
_entity.pdbx_description
1 polymer ?
#
loop_
_entity_poly.entity_id
_entity_poly.type
_entity_poly.pdbx_seq_one_letter_code
_entity_poly.pdbx_strand_id
1 'polypeptide(L)'
;MKHLLILLISILLLSSFITSCVKNGSSPVIGDNHKGETLYRWGEFPDYVWKGVGEKDTYPEYKGEVENGVPNGQGTLTTPNGWKYVGEFKSGERNGQGTETYPDGSKYIGEWRNGDMWNGTSYYKNGNIKRKFVNGMMIKPDPLL
;
A
#
# COMPACT_ATOMS: atom_id res chain seq x y z
N MET A 1 -11.91 64.99 5.24
CA MET A 1 -12.54 63.98 6.07
C MET A 1 -13.29 62.84 5.29
N LYS A 2 -13.79 63.10 4.06
CA LYS A 2 -14.51 62.08 3.28
C LYS A 2 -13.60 60.98 2.67
N HIS A 3 -12.34 61.29 2.36
CA HIS A 3 -11.40 60.33 1.76
C HIS A 3 -10.80 59.34 2.78
N LEU A 4 -10.75 59.70 4.05
CA LEU A 4 -10.25 58.81 5.12
C LEU A 4 -11.23 57.69 5.45
N LEU A 5 -12.55 57.97 5.31
CA LEU A 5 -13.61 56.99 5.57
C LEU A 5 -13.68 55.89 4.49
N ILE A 6 -13.39 56.25 3.22
CA ILE A 6 -13.39 55.31 2.11
C ILE A 6 -12.22 54.32 2.19
N LEU A 7 -11.05 54.77 2.66
CA LEU A 7 -9.87 53.93 2.88
C LEU A 7 -10.08 52.89 4.01
N LEU A 8 -10.79 53.27 5.07
CA LEU A 8 -11.10 52.34 6.17
C LEU A 8 -12.12 51.25 5.78
N ILE A 9 -13.08 51.60 4.89
CA ILE A 9 -14.07 50.62 4.40
C ILE A 9 -13.43 49.62 3.43
N SER A 10 -12.45 50.02 2.61
CA SER A 10 -11.76 49.12 1.69
C SER A 10 -10.82 48.12 2.43
N ILE A 11 -10.27 48.50 3.57
CA ILE A 11 -9.43 47.59 4.40
C ILE A 11 -10.28 46.57 5.14
N LEU A 12 -11.52 46.92 5.54
CA LEU A 12 -12.44 46.00 6.20
C LEU A 12 -13.06 44.96 5.23
N LEU A 13 -13.13 45.28 3.94
CA LEU A 13 -13.64 44.34 2.92
C LEU A 13 -12.57 43.33 2.43
N LEU A 14 -11.27 43.60 2.63
CA LEU A 14 -10.19 42.64 2.30
C LEU A 14 -9.95 41.58 3.37
N SER A 15 -10.48 41.77 4.59
CA SER A 15 -10.28 40.80 5.67
C SER A 15 -11.27 39.64 5.69
N SER A 16 -12.33 39.67 4.85
CA SER A 16 -13.37 38.62 4.81
C SER A 16 -13.17 37.54 3.74
N PHE A 17 -12.08 37.60 2.95
CA PHE A 17 -11.79 36.56 1.94
C PHE A 17 -10.68 35.58 2.29
N ILE A 18 -10.12 35.60 3.51
CA ILE A 18 -9.01 34.72 3.91
C ILE A 18 -9.49 33.55 4.80
N THR A 19 -10.80 33.38 5.03
CA THR A 19 -11.30 32.34 5.96
C THR A 19 -12.06 31.20 5.26
N SER A 20 -11.82 30.95 3.98
CA SER A 20 -12.54 29.86 3.30
C SER A 20 -11.66 28.94 2.43
N CYS A 21 -10.39 28.76 2.75
CA CYS A 21 -9.54 27.81 2.04
C CYS A 21 -8.55 27.07 2.95
N VAL A 22 -9.02 26.64 4.14
CA VAL A 22 -8.33 25.65 4.98
C VAL A 22 -9.34 24.62 5.46
N LYS A 23 -9.81 23.79 4.55
CA LYS A 23 -10.36 22.47 4.86
C LYS A 23 -9.99 21.54 3.73
N ASN A 24 -9.00 20.75 4.00
CA ASN A 24 -8.61 19.43 3.61
C ASN A 24 -7.11 19.33 3.31
N GLY A 25 -6.30 19.95 4.15
CA GLY A 25 -4.91 19.51 4.34
C GLY A 25 -4.89 18.61 5.56
N SER A 26 -5.26 17.34 5.42
CA SER A 26 -4.83 16.34 6.38
C SER A 26 -3.32 16.22 6.22
N SER A 27 -2.60 16.89 7.09
CA SER A 27 -1.18 16.60 7.32
C SER A 27 -1.07 15.10 7.54
N PRO A 28 -0.05 14.41 7.01
CA PRO A 28 0.19 13.03 7.37
C PRO A 28 0.41 13.00 8.89
N VAL A 29 -0.52 12.37 9.60
CA VAL A 29 -0.40 12.13 11.04
C VAL A 29 0.73 11.11 11.19
N ILE A 30 1.90 11.59 11.61
CA ILE A 30 3.04 10.75 11.93
C ILE A 30 2.71 10.07 13.26
N GLY A 31 2.51 8.76 13.25
CA GLY A 31 2.61 7.94 14.45
C GLY A 31 1.39 7.21 14.98
N ASP A 32 0.28 7.10 14.23
CA ASP A 32 -0.84 6.25 14.64
C ASP A 32 -0.91 4.97 13.80
N ASN A 33 -0.97 3.81 14.50
CA ASN A 33 -1.26 2.52 13.88
C ASN A 33 -2.76 2.48 13.51
N HIS A 34 -3.08 2.77 12.27
CA HIS A 34 -4.44 2.72 11.76
C HIS A 34 -4.75 1.35 11.14
N LYS A 35 -5.83 0.71 11.60
CA LYS A 35 -6.37 -0.51 10.99
C LYS A 35 -7.34 -0.16 9.88
N GLY A 36 -7.17 -0.79 8.70
CA GLY A 36 -8.11 -0.65 7.60
C GLY A 36 -7.85 0.53 6.68
N GLU A 37 -6.66 1.11 6.70
CA GLU A 37 -6.30 2.14 5.73
C GLU A 37 -6.13 1.59 4.32
N THR A 38 -6.42 2.45 3.34
CA THR A 38 -6.16 2.18 1.93
C THR A 38 -5.00 3.04 1.46
N LEU A 39 -3.96 2.39 0.93
CA LEU A 39 -2.82 3.03 0.30
C LEU A 39 -2.68 2.56 -1.15
N TYR A 40 -2.09 3.40 -1.99
CA TYR A 40 -1.74 3.08 -3.37
C TYR A 40 -0.25 3.18 -3.57
N ARG A 41 0.33 2.20 -4.26
CA ARG A 41 1.75 2.18 -4.58
C ARG A 41 2.01 2.90 -5.89
N TRP A 42 2.75 4.00 -5.84
CA TRP A 42 3.13 4.84 -6.97
C TRP A 42 4.59 4.62 -7.36
N GLY A 43 4.87 4.53 -8.65
CA GLY A 43 6.21 4.29 -9.17
C GLY A 43 6.52 2.80 -9.31
N GLU A 44 7.76 2.52 -9.73
CA GLU A 44 8.26 1.16 -9.98
C GLU A 44 9.33 0.77 -8.97
N PHE A 45 9.55 -0.54 -8.82
CA PHE A 45 10.62 -1.06 -7.98
C PHE A 45 11.99 -0.63 -8.50
N PRO A 46 12.93 -0.19 -7.61
CA PRO A 46 12.81 -0.12 -6.14
C PRO A 46 12.24 1.19 -5.59
N ASP A 47 12.02 2.21 -6.43
CA ASP A 47 11.77 3.60 -6.03
C ASP A 47 10.29 3.95 -5.88
N TYR A 48 9.43 2.97 -5.54
CA TYR A 48 8.02 3.25 -5.32
C TYR A 48 7.75 3.94 -3.98
N VAL A 49 6.63 4.69 -3.93
CA VAL A 49 6.13 5.36 -2.72
C VAL A 49 4.68 4.97 -2.45
N TRP A 50 4.28 4.99 -1.17
CA TRP A 50 2.90 4.75 -0.76
C TRP A 50 2.17 6.07 -0.57
N LYS A 51 0.93 6.17 -1.06
CA LYS A 51 0.08 7.36 -0.95
C LYS A 51 -1.35 6.97 -0.62
N GLY A 52 -2.05 7.79 0.18
CA GLY A 52 -3.47 7.62 0.51
C GLY A 52 -4.43 7.96 -0.64
N VAL A 53 -3.90 8.32 -1.82
CA VAL A 53 -4.69 8.68 -3.00
C VAL A 53 -4.23 7.89 -4.21
N GLY A 54 -5.17 7.39 -5.01
CA GLY A 54 -4.91 6.60 -6.22
C GLY A 54 -6.19 5.93 -6.71
N GLU A 55 -6.08 5.25 -7.84
CA GLU A 55 -7.16 4.48 -8.44
C GLU A 55 -6.73 3.02 -8.58
N LYS A 56 -7.56 2.09 -8.06
CA LYS A 56 -7.27 0.64 -8.03
C LYS A 56 -7.05 0.03 -9.42
N ASP A 57 -7.64 0.63 -10.45
CA ASP A 57 -7.51 0.14 -11.83
C ASP A 57 -6.20 0.63 -12.50
N THR A 58 -5.50 1.55 -11.84
CA THR A 58 -4.24 2.14 -12.33
C THR A 58 -3.05 1.78 -11.46
N TYR A 59 -3.24 1.75 -10.13
CA TYR A 59 -2.17 1.55 -9.16
C TYR A 59 -2.44 0.33 -8.28
N PRO A 60 -1.39 -0.40 -7.83
CA PRO A 60 -1.55 -1.40 -6.79
C PRO A 60 -2.18 -0.80 -5.53
N GLU A 61 -3.27 -1.41 -5.07
CA GLU A 61 -4.05 -1.01 -3.89
C GLU A 61 -3.69 -1.90 -2.70
N TYR A 62 -3.31 -1.27 -1.58
CA TYR A 62 -3.14 -1.92 -0.28
C TYR A 62 -4.30 -1.58 0.64
N LYS A 63 -4.77 -2.57 1.39
CA LYS A 63 -5.74 -2.43 2.49
C LYS A 63 -5.26 -3.20 3.69
N GLY A 64 -5.03 -2.51 4.81
CA GLY A 64 -4.53 -3.18 6.03
C GLY A 64 -4.01 -2.23 7.09
N GLU A 65 -3.10 -2.74 7.89
CA GLU A 65 -2.46 -1.99 8.96
C GLU A 65 -1.34 -1.11 8.41
N VAL A 66 -1.30 0.14 8.84
CA VAL A 66 -0.35 1.16 8.36
C VAL A 66 0.39 1.75 9.55
N GLU A 67 1.68 1.91 9.42
CA GLU A 67 2.54 2.60 10.36
C GLU A 67 3.47 3.55 9.60
N ASN A 68 3.56 4.80 10.07
CA ASN A 68 4.39 5.84 9.42
C ASN A 68 4.11 6.01 7.91
N GLY A 69 2.84 5.83 7.48
CA GLY A 69 2.41 6.01 6.09
C GLY A 69 2.78 4.87 5.14
N VAL A 70 3.23 3.73 5.65
CA VAL A 70 3.56 2.54 4.86
C VAL A 70 2.88 1.28 5.43
N PRO A 71 2.60 0.25 4.60
CA PRO A 71 2.12 -1.05 5.07
C PRO A 71 2.98 -1.63 6.20
N ASN A 72 2.34 -1.95 7.34
CA ASN A 72 3.03 -2.58 8.49
C ASN A 72 2.01 -3.36 9.32
N GLY A 73 2.16 -4.68 9.43
CA GLY A 73 1.17 -5.59 10.02
C GLY A 73 0.40 -6.38 8.98
N GLN A 74 -0.84 -6.74 9.26
CA GLN A 74 -1.68 -7.55 8.36
C GLN A 74 -2.32 -6.70 7.26
N GLY A 75 -2.29 -7.22 6.03
CA GLY A 75 -2.90 -6.51 4.91
C GLY A 75 -3.08 -7.32 3.63
N THR A 76 -3.73 -6.67 2.68
CA THR A 76 -3.96 -7.17 1.33
C THR A 76 -3.42 -6.17 0.32
N LEU A 77 -2.57 -6.61 -0.59
CA LEU A 77 -2.13 -5.84 -1.75
C LEU A 77 -2.70 -6.47 -3.02
N THR A 78 -3.36 -5.67 -3.85
CA THR A 78 -3.94 -6.12 -5.12
C THR A 78 -3.45 -5.22 -6.24
N THR A 79 -3.05 -5.81 -7.37
CA THR A 79 -2.62 -5.06 -8.55
C THR A 79 -3.73 -5.02 -9.61
N PRO A 80 -3.70 -4.03 -10.52
CA PRO A 80 -4.68 -3.91 -11.61
C PRO A 80 -4.78 -5.16 -12.51
N ASN A 81 -3.68 -5.90 -12.66
CA ASN A 81 -3.66 -7.14 -13.45
C ASN A 81 -4.19 -8.38 -12.71
N GLY A 82 -4.70 -8.21 -11.46
CA GLY A 82 -5.31 -9.29 -10.68
C GLY A 82 -4.34 -10.11 -9.82
N TRP A 83 -3.06 -9.73 -9.74
CA TRP A 83 -2.15 -10.30 -8.74
C TRP A 83 -2.57 -9.83 -7.34
N LYS A 84 -2.50 -10.73 -6.35
CA LYS A 84 -2.93 -10.45 -4.99
C LYS A 84 -2.01 -11.09 -3.96
N TYR A 85 -1.65 -10.31 -2.93
CA TYR A 85 -1.01 -10.80 -1.72
C TYR A 85 -1.88 -10.55 -0.50
N VAL A 86 -1.98 -11.53 0.38
CA VAL A 86 -2.64 -11.43 1.70
C VAL A 86 -1.68 -11.96 2.74
N GLY A 87 -1.31 -11.14 3.71
CA GLY A 87 -0.35 -11.54 4.74
C GLY A 87 0.27 -10.38 5.48
N GLU A 88 1.42 -10.65 6.07
CA GLU A 88 2.16 -9.71 6.87
C GLU A 88 3.03 -8.78 6.04
N PHE A 89 3.10 -7.53 6.48
CA PHE A 89 3.95 -6.47 5.94
C PHE A 89 4.84 -5.90 7.03
N LYS A 90 6.01 -5.43 6.65
CA LYS A 90 6.92 -4.68 7.49
C LYS A 90 7.61 -3.60 6.67
N SER A 91 7.49 -2.35 7.12
CA SER A 91 8.13 -1.20 6.46
C SER A 91 7.82 -1.10 4.95
N GLY A 92 6.57 -1.40 4.55
CA GLY A 92 6.10 -1.35 3.17
C GLY A 92 6.34 -2.61 2.35
N GLU A 93 7.03 -3.62 2.86
CA GLU A 93 7.38 -4.85 2.16
C GLU A 93 6.66 -6.08 2.74
N ARG A 94 6.43 -7.10 1.91
CA ARG A 94 5.93 -8.41 2.36
C ARG A 94 6.95 -9.04 3.30
N ASN A 95 6.52 -9.41 4.52
CA ASN A 95 7.42 -9.95 5.54
C ASN A 95 6.61 -10.77 6.54
N GLY A 96 7.04 -11.99 6.89
CA GLY A 96 6.25 -12.92 7.71
C GLY A 96 5.41 -13.88 6.87
N GLN A 97 4.28 -14.35 7.38
CA GLN A 97 3.42 -15.31 6.69
C GLN A 97 2.50 -14.64 5.68
N GLY A 98 2.36 -15.26 4.50
CA GLY A 98 1.47 -14.71 3.48
C GLY A 98 1.16 -15.67 2.34
N THR A 99 0.09 -15.33 1.63
CA THR A 99 -0.35 -16.02 0.41
C THR A 99 -0.33 -15.04 -0.75
N GLU A 100 0.39 -15.39 -1.79
CA GLU A 100 0.40 -14.70 -3.07
C GLU A 100 -0.41 -15.51 -4.09
N THR A 101 -1.31 -14.85 -4.80
CA THR A 101 -2.14 -15.45 -5.84
C THR A 101 -1.91 -14.71 -7.15
N TYR A 102 -1.66 -15.47 -8.20
CA TYR A 102 -1.43 -14.96 -9.55
C TYR A 102 -2.70 -14.97 -10.40
N PRO A 103 -2.77 -14.16 -11.47
CA PRO A 103 -3.93 -14.12 -12.38
C PRO A 103 -4.26 -15.46 -13.01
N ASP A 104 -3.29 -16.34 -13.20
CA ASP A 104 -3.48 -17.70 -13.74
C ASP A 104 -4.09 -18.69 -12.71
N GLY A 105 -4.32 -18.23 -11.48
CA GLY A 105 -4.83 -19.02 -10.36
C GLY A 105 -3.76 -19.86 -9.63
N SER A 106 -2.51 -19.80 -10.04
CA SER A 106 -1.41 -20.36 -9.25
C SER A 106 -1.19 -19.52 -7.99
N LYS A 107 -0.55 -20.11 -6.97
CA LYS A 107 -0.32 -19.40 -5.70
C LYS A 107 0.96 -19.84 -5.01
N TYR A 108 1.49 -18.96 -4.16
CA TYR A 108 2.50 -19.29 -3.17
C TYR A 108 1.93 -19.11 -1.77
N ILE A 109 2.26 -20.03 -0.87
CA ILE A 109 1.89 -19.97 0.55
C ILE A 109 3.15 -20.19 1.37
N GLY A 110 3.48 -19.27 2.25
CA GLY A 110 4.66 -19.41 3.11
C GLY A 110 5.17 -18.11 3.70
N GLU A 111 6.41 -18.20 4.17
CA GLU A 111 7.16 -17.11 4.76
C GLU A 111 7.75 -16.20 3.68
N TRP A 112 7.77 -14.91 3.99
CA TRP A 112 8.34 -13.83 3.19
C TRP A 112 9.39 -13.08 3.99
N ARG A 113 10.44 -12.64 3.33
CA ARG A 113 11.46 -11.76 3.93
C ARG A 113 11.85 -10.68 2.93
N ASN A 114 11.68 -9.41 3.33
CA ASN A 114 12.04 -8.23 2.52
C ASN A 114 11.51 -8.33 1.07
N GLY A 115 10.25 -8.73 0.91
CA GLY A 115 9.61 -8.87 -0.40
C GLY A 115 9.84 -10.20 -1.12
N ASP A 116 10.76 -11.05 -0.65
CA ASP A 116 11.13 -12.33 -1.29
C ASP A 116 10.45 -13.54 -0.64
N MET A 117 10.15 -14.57 -1.45
CA MET A 117 9.69 -15.88 -0.98
C MET A 117 10.83 -16.57 -0.21
N TRP A 118 10.59 -16.93 1.07
CA TRP A 118 11.64 -17.48 1.93
C TRP A 118 11.47 -18.98 2.19
N ASN A 119 10.45 -19.37 2.94
CA ASN A 119 10.12 -20.77 3.21
C ASN A 119 8.67 -21.04 2.86
N GLY A 120 8.39 -21.91 1.91
CA GLY A 120 7.01 -22.18 1.51
C GLY A 120 6.86 -23.01 0.26
N THR A 121 5.66 -23.03 -0.28
CA THR A 121 5.32 -23.86 -1.43
C THR A 121 4.49 -23.08 -2.44
N SER A 122 4.86 -23.16 -3.71
CA SER A 122 4.05 -22.71 -4.83
C SER A 122 3.23 -23.89 -5.37
N TYR A 123 2.01 -23.56 -5.79
CA TYR A 123 1.04 -24.49 -6.33
C TYR A 123 0.56 -24.03 -7.71
N TYR A 124 0.28 -24.98 -8.58
CA TYR A 124 -0.52 -24.74 -9.77
C TYR A 124 -1.98 -24.46 -9.40
N LYS A 125 -2.77 -23.91 -10.32
CA LYS A 125 -4.21 -23.68 -10.16
C LYS A 125 -4.98 -24.94 -9.73
N ASN A 126 -4.56 -26.11 -10.20
CA ASN A 126 -5.18 -27.41 -9.85
C ASN A 126 -4.78 -27.95 -8.46
N GLY A 127 -3.95 -27.21 -7.70
CA GLY A 127 -3.50 -27.59 -6.36
C GLY A 127 -2.23 -28.45 -6.30
N ASN A 128 -1.71 -28.89 -7.42
CA ASN A 128 -0.46 -29.63 -7.46
C ASN A 128 0.73 -28.74 -7.09
N ILE A 129 1.72 -29.30 -6.42
CA ILE A 129 2.94 -28.57 -6.06
C ILE A 129 3.71 -28.19 -7.31
N LYS A 130 4.02 -26.91 -7.44
CA LYS A 130 4.84 -26.36 -8.53
C LYS A 130 6.31 -26.26 -8.13
N ARG A 131 6.59 -25.75 -6.91
CA ARG A 131 7.93 -25.51 -6.38
C ARG A 131 7.90 -25.44 -4.86
N LYS A 132 9.03 -25.77 -4.22
CA LYS A 132 9.26 -25.47 -2.79
C LYS A 132 10.36 -24.42 -2.66
N PHE A 133 10.27 -23.62 -1.61
CA PHE A 133 11.28 -22.63 -1.24
C PHE A 133 11.79 -22.95 0.16
N VAL A 134 13.10 -22.95 0.32
CA VAL A 134 13.78 -23.16 1.59
C VAL A 134 14.92 -22.16 1.70
N ASN A 135 14.86 -21.28 2.70
CA ASN A 135 15.82 -20.20 2.92
C ASN A 135 16.05 -19.34 1.65
N GLY A 136 14.97 -18.98 0.94
CA GLY A 136 15.00 -18.20 -0.30
C GLY A 136 15.42 -18.98 -1.55
N MET A 137 15.87 -20.22 -1.41
CA MET A 137 16.28 -21.06 -2.54
C MET A 137 15.10 -21.87 -3.06
N MET A 138 14.92 -21.86 -4.39
CA MET A 138 13.91 -22.66 -5.06
C MET A 138 14.38 -24.10 -5.24
N ILE A 139 13.61 -25.05 -4.71
CA ILE A 139 13.82 -26.48 -4.86
C ILE A 139 12.74 -27.04 -5.79
N LYS A 140 13.14 -27.72 -6.87
CA LYS A 140 12.19 -28.45 -7.71
C LYS A 140 11.63 -29.64 -6.92
N PRO A 141 10.32 -29.93 -7.02
CA PRO A 141 9.78 -31.19 -6.50
C PRO A 141 10.51 -32.36 -7.15
N ASP A 142 10.76 -33.41 -6.37
CA ASP A 142 11.24 -34.65 -6.93
C ASP A 142 10.16 -35.24 -7.86
N PRO A 143 10.47 -35.55 -9.12
CA PRO A 143 9.51 -36.10 -10.04
C PRO A 143 8.99 -37.50 -9.67
N LEU A 144 9.56 -38.13 -8.63
CA LEU A 144 9.23 -39.48 -8.15
C LEU A 144 8.32 -39.47 -6.90
N LEU A 145 7.91 -38.29 -6.40
CA LEU A 145 6.94 -38.12 -5.32
C LEU A 145 5.68 -37.41 -5.85
#